data_3255e7cee61db519f69b84346d6e77d4
#
_entry.id   3255e7cee61db519f69b84346d6e77d4
#
_cell.length_a   1.000
_cell.length_b   1.000
_cell.length_c   1.000
_cell.angle_alpha   90.00
_cell.angle_beta   90.00
_cell.angle_gamma   90.00
#
_symmetry.space_group_name_H-M   'P 1'
#
loop_
_entity.id
_entity.type
_entity.pdbx_description
1 polymer ?
#
loop_
_entity_poly.entity_id
_entity_poly.type
_entity_poly.pdbx_seq_one_letter_code
_entity_poly.pdbx_strand_id
1 'polypeptide(L)'
;MSFSGRRIRGLRWWIIALVMAGTAINFLTRSTLGVAAPTMMADLGITTEQYSWITGAFQVGIMLQPVAGYILDLVGLRTGLAVFAAAWALITMAHGLALGWKTLAGLRGALGFAEGTGHPGGLKVVAEWFPARERGFATGIYNLGASLGGVLAPPLVVWAIWMWNWRAAFVLAGALGLVWALAWRLTYRPRAGHPALGAEERDHIETGQEAHLEAAAARPSPLAIISQRNFWGIALPRFLADPMWGMLTFWMPLYLTTARGFDLKQIALFAWLPFVAADAGCLFGPAVSLWLQRRGLSLINARKCAFTLGASMMVAMLFVTRVESPIAAIALLSLGAFAHQTLSITVITMSSDLFRKHEIGTVAGSAGLMANFGVLLFSLAIGRWVDSVGYDPFFIWVFVSDMLAVIVLWTFVRASGTPKTA
;
A
#
# COMPACT_ATOMS: atom_id res chain seq x y z
N MET A 1 20.56 25.16 8.54
CA MET A 1 20.99 25.75 7.27
C MET A 1 19.78 26.44 6.63
N SER A 2 19.76 27.75 6.57
CA SER A 2 18.69 28.50 5.93
C SER A 2 18.98 28.52 4.43
N PHE A 3 18.13 27.91 3.62
CA PHE A 3 18.14 28.07 2.15
C PHE A 3 17.63 29.49 1.82
N SER A 4 18.39 30.51 2.15
CA SER A 4 18.06 31.87 1.80
C SER A 4 18.54 32.14 0.37
N GLY A 5 17.62 32.35 -0.56
CA GLY A 5 17.85 33.08 -1.79
C GLY A 5 18.01 32.27 -3.11
N ARG A 6 18.14 30.97 -3.11
CA ARG A 6 18.27 30.23 -4.38
C ARG A 6 16.92 29.64 -4.81
N ARG A 7 16.34 30.15 -5.88
CA ARG A 7 15.16 29.54 -6.51
C ARG A 7 15.52 28.18 -7.08
N ILE A 8 14.73 27.15 -6.73
CA ILE A 8 14.94 25.78 -7.22
C ILE A 8 13.96 25.56 -8.36
N ARG A 9 14.47 25.28 -9.55
CA ARG A 9 13.64 24.95 -10.73
C ARG A 9 13.01 23.58 -10.56
N GLY A 10 11.70 23.49 -10.77
CA GLY A 10 10.96 22.23 -10.62
C GLY A 10 10.86 21.76 -9.17
N LEU A 11 10.71 22.67 -8.20
CA LEU A 11 10.67 22.36 -6.77
C LEU A 11 9.59 21.32 -6.43
N ARG A 12 8.43 21.33 -7.11
CA ARG A 12 7.36 20.36 -6.91
C ARG A 12 7.82 18.91 -7.12
N TRP A 13 8.75 18.68 -8.06
CA TRP A 13 9.29 17.33 -8.33
C TRP A 13 10.23 16.86 -7.22
N TRP A 14 10.97 17.75 -6.61
CA TRP A 14 11.78 17.44 -5.43
C TRP A 14 10.92 17.13 -4.21
N ILE A 15 9.81 17.85 -4.03
CA ILE A 15 8.85 17.59 -2.95
C ILE A 15 8.21 16.20 -3.13
N ILE A 16 7.78 15.84 -4.34
CA ILE A 16 7.17 14.52 -4.56
C ILE A 16 8.21 13.39 -4.46
N ALA A 17 9.46 13.62 -4.88
CA ALA A 17 10.55 12.67 -4.66
C ALA A 17 10.82 12.43 -3.17
N LEU A 18 10.73 13.47 -2.34
CA LEU A 18 10.82 13.33 -0.89
C LEU A 18 9.65 12.54 -0.32
N VAL A 19 8.42 12.73 -0.83
CA VAL A 19 7.25 11.90 -0.45
C VAL A 19 7.46 10.44 -0.87
N MET A 20 7.95 10.20 -2.08
CA MET A 20 8.30 8.87 -2.57
C MET A 20 9.31 8.17 -1.66
N ALA A 21 10.36 8.87 -1.25
CA ALA A 21 11.36 8.34 -0.30
C ALA A 21 10.71 7.98 1.05
N GLY A 22 9.80 8.82 1.56
CA GLY A 22 9.04 8.52 2.77
C GLY A 22 8.15 7.30 2.63
N THR A 23 7.48 7.15 1.49
CA THR A 23 6.68 5.98 1.18
C THR A 23 7.56 4.72 1.10
N ALA A 24 8.75 4.81 0.49
CA ALA A 24 9.69 3.69 0.43
C ALA A 24 10.14 3.24 1.82
N ILE A 25 10.50 4.17 2.69
CA ILE A 25 10.89 3.85 4.07
C ILE A 25 9.70 3.28 4.86
N ASN A 26 8.50 3.82 4.68
CA ASN A 26 7.29 3.30 5.32
C ASN A 26 7.02 1.83 4.94
N PHE A 27 7.10 1.49 3.65
CA PHE A 27 6.93 0.11 3.20
C PHE A 27 8.10 -0.81 3.59
N LEU A 28 9.31 -0.28 3.67
CA LEU A 28 10.47 -1.00 4.20
C LEU A 28 10.25 -1.36 5.68
N THR A 29 9.81 -0.40 6.53
CA THR A 29 9.51 -0.67 7.95
C THR A 29 8.41 -1.69 8.12
N ARG A 30 7.37 -1.62 7.27
CA ARG A 30 6.25 -2.58 7.24
C ARG A 30 6.74 -4.00 6.91
N SER A 31 7.53 -4.14 5.86
CA SER A 31 8.04 -5.42 5.36
C SER A 31 9.14 -6.03 6.27
N THR A 32 9.79 -5.22 7.10
CA THR A 32 10.84 -5.68 8.02
C THR A 32 10.36 -6.83 8.92
N LEU A 33 9.12 -6.79 9.40
CA LEU A 33 8.57 -7.88 10.22
C LEU A 33 8.52 -9.20 9.45
N GLY A 34 7.99 -9.17 8.22
CA GLY A 34 7.84 -10.38 7.41
C GLY A 34 9.19 -11.04 7.11
N VAL A 35 10.20 -10.24 6.75
CA VAL A 35 11.56 -10.75 6.47
C VAL A 35 12.27 -11.24 7.73
N ALA A 36 12.09 -10.55 8.87
CA ALA A 36 12.69 -10.95 10.15
C ALA A 36 11.92 -12.08 10.85
N ALA A 37 10.68 -12.39 10.41
CA ALA A 37 9.79 -13.33 11.09
C ALA A 37 10.45 -14.69 11.44
N PRO A 38 11.13 -15.39 10.50
CA PRO A 38 11.70 -16.71 10.83
C PRO A 38 12.70 -16.65 11.99
N THR A 39 13.62 -15.69 11.99
CA THR A 39 14.63 -15.54 13.03
C THR A 39 14.06 -14.98 14.32
N MET A 40 13.14 -14.04 14.24
CA MET A 40 12.48 -13.42 15.40
C MET A 40 11.57 -14.43 16.13
N MET A 41 10.80 -15.23 15.39
CA MET A 41 9.93 -16.25 15.97
C MET A 41 10.74 -17.33 16.67
N ALA A 42 11.85 -17.77 16.08
CA ALA A 42 12.75 -18.75 16.71
C ALA A 42 13.39 -18.20 17.99
N ASP A 43 13.85 -16.94 17.99
CA ASP A 43 14.51 -16.31 19.14
C ASP A 43 13.55 -16.07 20.32
N LEU A 44 12.30 -15.69 20.04
CA LEU A 44 11.30 -15.35 21.06
C LEU A 44 10.32 -16.48 21.40
N GLY A 45 10.45 -17.65 20.76
CA GLY A 45 9.53 -18.77 20.94
C GLY A 45 8.09 -18.44 20.52
N ILE A 46 7.92 -17.65 19.46
CA ILE A 46 6.61 -17.20 18.97
C ILE A 46 6.01 -18.25 18.04
N THR A 47 4.78 -18.67 18.33
CA THR A 47 4.04 -19.58 17.47
C THR A 47 3.49 -18.88 16.23
N THR A 48 3.11 -19.66 15.20
CA THR A 48 2.49 -19.14 13.99
C THR A 48 1.17 -18.41 14.28
N GLU A 49 0.38 -18.91 15.25
CA GLU A 49 -0.84 -18.25 15.72
C GLU A 49 -0.53 -16.88 16.37
N GLN A 50 0.47 -16.82 17.25
CA GLN A 50 0.88 -15.56 17.88
C GLN A 50 1.42 -14.56 16.84
N TYR A 51 2.12 -15.02 15.82
CA TYR A 51 2.56 -14.18 14.71
C TYR A 51 1.38 -13.59 13.93
N SER A 52 0.31 -14.34 13.73
CA SER A 52 -0.91 -13.81 13.09
C SER A 52 -1.57 -12.71 13.91
N TRP A 53 -1.54 -12.78 15.24
CA TRP A 53 -2.00 -11.69 16.11
C TRP A 53 -1.12 -10.44 15.99
N ILE A 54 0.20 -10.60 15.83
CA ILE A 54 1.12 -9.47 15.62
C ILE A 54 0.80 -8.78 14.29
N THR A 55 0.64 -9.52 13.20
CA THR A 55 0.30 -8.97 11.89
C THR A 55 -1.13 -8.41 11.86
N GLY A 56 -2.07 -9.07 12.53
CA GLY A 56 -3.44 -8.63 12.70
C GLY A 56 -3.55 -7.30 13.46
N ALA A 57 -2.78 -7.12 14.52
CA ALA A 57 -2.75 -5.86 15.28
C ALA A 57 -2.34 -4.67 14.40
N PHE A 58 -1.40 -4.87 13.47
CA PHE A 58 -1.05 -3.84 12.48
C PHE A 58 -2.25 -3.48 11.60
N GLN A 59 -3.00 -4.48 11.11
CA GLN A 59 -4.18 -4.24 10.28
C GLN A 59 -5.26 -3.45 11.04
N VAL A 60 -5.49 -3.78 12.31
CA VAL A 60 -6.40 -3.00 13.17
C VAL A 60 -5.91 -1.56 13.32
N GLY A 61 -4.62 -1.36 13.55
CA GLY A 61 -4.03 -0.02 13.67
C GLY A 61 -4.21 0.82 12.40
N ILE A 62 -3.92 0.26 11.23
CA ILE A 62 -4.02 1.00 9.97
C ILE A 62 -5.48 1.25 9.54
N MET A 63 -6.44 0.44 10.00
CA MET A 63 -7.88 0.70 9.79
C MET A 63 -8.33 2.01 10.46
N LEU A 64 -7.57 2.52 11.44
CA LEU A 64 -7.79 3.84 12.04
C LEU A 64 -7.23 5.00 11.19
N GLN A 65 -6.77 4.74 9.97
CA GLN A 65 -6.28 5.75 9.02
C GLN A 65 -7.20 6.98 8.86
N PRO A 66 -8.55 6.88 8.86
CA PRO A 66 -9.40 8.07 8.80
C PRO A 66 -9.18 9.03 9.98
N VAL A 67 -8.96 8.48 11.18
CA VAL A 67 -8.66 9.29 12.39
C VAL A 67 -7.30 9.94 12.27
N ALA A 68 -6.28 9.19 11.84
CA ALA A 68 -4.94 9.72 11.61
C ALA A 68 -4.94 10.83 10.54
N GLY A 69 -5.71 10.64 9.46
CA GLY A 69 -5.91 11.65 8.42
C GLY A 69 -6.58 12.92 8.92
N TYR A 70 -7.58 12.79 9.81
CA TYR A 70 -8.24 13.94 10.47
C TYR A 70 -7.27 14.72 11.36
N ILE A 71 -6.46 14.01 12.15
CA ILE A 71 -5.42 14.65 12.97
C ILE A 71 -4.43 15.42 12.08
N LEU A 72 -4.04 14.83 10.94
CA LEU A 72 -3.18 15.48 9.95
C LEU A 72 -3.80 16.76 9.39
N ASP A 73 -5.13 16.81 9.22
CA ASP A 73 -5.85 18.03 8.80
C ASP A 73 -5.77 19.15 9.86
N LEU A 74 -5.87 18.79 11.13
CA LEU A 74 -5.81 19.76 12.22
C LEU A 74 -4.39 20.34 12.43
N VAL A 75 -3.36 19.49 12.32
CA VAL A 75 -1.97 19.84 12.61
C VAL A 75 -1.24 20.40 11.39
N GLY A 76 -1.72 20.10 10.19
CA GLY A 76 -1.12 20.47 8.91
C GLY A 76 0.01 19.54 8.46
N LEU A 77 0.27 19.54 7.14
CA LEU A 77 1.19 18.60 6.49
C LEU A 77 2.62 18.67 7.02
N ARG A 78 3.16 19.87 7.22
CA ARG A 78 4.56 20.05 7.63
C ARG A 78 4.87 19.43 8.98
N THR A 79 4.05 19.71 9.97
CA THR A 79 4.24 19.24 11.34
C THR A 79 3.64 17.85 11.52
N GLY A 80 2.43 17.63 11.01
CA GLY A 80 1.71 16.38 11.15
C GLY A 80 2.48 15.20 10.56
N LEU A 81 2.91 15.28 9.28
CA LEU A 81 3.70 14.20 8.67
C LEU A 81 5.04 13.99 9.38
N ALA A 82 5.73 15.06 9.85
CA ALA A 82 6.97 14.90 10.59
C ALA A 82 6.76 14.17 11.91
N VAL A 83 5.71 14.51 12.68
CA VAL A 83 5.39 13.91 13.98
C VAL A 83 4.97 12.45 13.81
N PHE A 84 4.06 12.16 12.87
CA PHE A 84 3.66 10.78 12.59
C PHE A 84 4.84 9.94 12.08
N ALA A 85 5.70 10.53 11.23
CA ALA A 85 6.90 9.85 10.75
C ALA A 85 7.89 9.55 11.88
N ALA A 86 8.14 10.50 12.77
CA ALA A 86 8.96 10.27 13.95
C ALA A 86 8.34 9.21 14.87
N ALA A 87 7.01 9.24 15.05
CA ALA A 87 6.29 8.24 15.84
C ALA A 87 6.45 6.84 15.23
N TRP A 88 6.13 6.64 13.94
CA TRP A 88 6.29 5.31 13.34
C TRP A 88 7.76 4.84 13.39
N ALA A 89 8.73 5.74 13.18
CA ALA A 89 10.13 5.43 13.22
C ALA A 89 10.58 4.96 14.62
N LEU A 90 10.19 5.67 15.66
CA LEU A 90 10.48 5.30 17.06
C LEU A 90 9.78 4.00 17.45
N ILE A 91 8.52 3.81 17.05
CA ILE A 91 7.78 2.55 17.27
C ILE A 91 8.49 1.41 16.53
N THR A 92 8.97 1.63 15.30
CA THR A 92 9.75 0.61 14.57
C THR A 92 11.02 0.25 15.31
N MET A 93 11.79 1.23 15.80
CA MET A 93 12.98 0.96 16.62
C MET A 93 12.64 0.20 17.91
N ALA A 94 11.52 0.53 18.55
CA ALA A 94 11.07 -0.13 19.77
C ALA A 94 10.76 -1.63 19.58
N HIS A 95 10.49 -2.10 18.34
CA HIS A 95 10.41 -3.55 18.07
C HIS A 95 11.70 -4.28 18.42
N GLY A 96 12.85 -3.63 18.31
CA GLY A 96 14.14 -4.18 18.75
C GLY A 96 14.23 -4.45 20.25
N LEU A 97 13.36 -3.85 21.06
CA LEU A 97 13.29 -4.03 22.51
C LEU A 97 12.20 -5.06 22.92
N ALA A 98 11.52 -5.66 21.95
CA ALA A 98 10.43 -6.58 22.24
C ALA A 98 10.91 -7.86 22.93
N LEU A 99 10.20 -8.25 23.97
CA LEU A 99 10.49 -9.44 24.79
C LEU A 99 9.55 -10.62 24.50
N GLY A 100 8.53 -10.42 23.63
CA GLY A 100 7.58 -11.46 23.28
C GLY A 100 6.47 -10.94 22.38
N TRP A 101 5.57 -11.84 21.96
CA TRP A 101 4.54 -11.56 20.98
C TRP A 101 3.55 -10.45 21.39
N LYS A 102 3.20 -10.32 22.67
CA LYS A 102 2.26 -9.28 23.15
C LYS A 102 2.84 -7.87 22.96
N THR A 103 4.14 -7.70 23.28
CA THR A 103 4.84 -6.44 23.07
C THR A 103 4.91 -6.09 21.57
N LEU A 104 5.22 -7.09 20.73
CA LEU A 104 5.24 -6.93 19.27
C LEU A 104 3.84 -6.57 18.72
N ALA A 105 2.79 -7.23 19.20
CA ALA A 105 1.42 -6.93 18.77
C ALA A 105 1.01 -5.49 19.15
N GLY A 106 1.29 -5.04 20.36
CA GLY A 106 1.04 -3.68 20.80
C GLY A 106 1.79 -2.65 19.96
N LEU A 107 3.09 -2.88 19.71
CA LEU A 107 3.92 -2.02 18.85
C LEU A 107 3.42 -2.04 17.41
N ARG A 108 2.97 -3.16 16.88
CA ARG A 108 2.40 -3.27 15.53
C ARG A 108 1.07 -2.52 15.38
N GLY A 109 0.19 -2.60 16.38
CA GLY A 109 -1.04 -1.80 16.37
C GLY A 109 -0.75 -0.29 16.38
N ALA A 110 0.16 0.14 17.25
CA ALA A 110 0.60 1.54 17.30
C ALA A 110 1.29 1.98 15.98
N LEU A 111 2.12 1.11 15.39
CA LEU A 111 2.77 1.35 14.10
C LEU A 111 1.75 1.51 12.97
N GLY A 112 0.76 0.62 12.89
CA GLY A 112 -0.30 0.70 11.88
C GLY A 112 -1.06 2.03 11.94
N PHE A 113 -1.39 2.50 13.13
CA PHE A 113 -2.01 3.83 13.32
C PHE A 113 -1.09 4.97 12.86
N ALA A 114 0.18 4.95 13.28
CA ALA A 114 1.14 5.98 12.91
C ALA A 114 1.42 6.01 11.40
N GLU A 115 1.52 4.86 10.75
CA GLU A 115 1.69 4.74 9.30
C GLU A 115 0.44 5.13 8.50
N GLY A 116 -0.74 5.13 9.12
CA GLY A 116 -2.00 5.47 8.47
C GLY A 116 -2.06 6.87 7.86
N THR A 117 -1.16 7.79 8.23
CA THR A 117 -1.07 9.14 7.62
C THR A 117 -0.34 9.16 6.29
N GLY A 118 0.43 8.13 5.93
CA GLY A 118 1.31 8.14 4.76
C GLY A 118 0.56 8.38 3.45
N HIS A 119 -0.47 7.58 3.19
CA HIS A 119 -1.24 7.70 1.94
C HIS A 119 -2.07 8.99 1.87
N PRO A 120 -2.90 9.36 2.86
CA PRO A 120 -3.62 10.64 2.82
C PRO A 120 -2.67 11.84 2.79
N GLY A 121 -1.54 11.78 3.49
CA GLY A 121 -0.53 12.84 3.45
C GLY A 121 0.07 13.04 2.06
N GLY A 122 0.44 11.95 1.38
CA GLY A 122 0.95 11.99 0.01
C GLY A 122 -0.05 12.62 -0.97
N LEU A 123 -1.32 12.22 -0.91
CA LEU A 123 -2.38 12.79 -1.74
C LEU A 123 -2.58 14.29 -1.49
N LYS A 124 -2.50 14.73 -0.22
CA LYS A 124 -2.61 16.16 0.11
C LYS A 124 -1.42 16.97 -0.42
N VAL A 125 -0.20 16.44 -0.34
CA VAL A 125 0.97 17.09 -0.93
C VAL A 125 0.80 17.22 -2.45
N VAL A 126 0.32 16.17 -3.12
CA VAL A 126 0.05 16.22 -4.57
C VAL A 126 -1.02 17.28 -4.87
N ALA A 127 -2.10 17.33 -4.10
CA ALA A 127 -3.15 18.32 -4.31
C ALA A 127 -2.66 19.77 -4.10
N GLU A 128 -1.75 20.00 -3.14
CA GLU A 128 -1.20 21.33 -2.85
C GLU A 128 -0.16 21.78 -3.89
N TRP A 129 0.72 20.86 -4.35
CA TRP A 129 1.90 21.20 -5.14
C TRP A 129 1.76 20.99 -6.64
N PHE A 130 0.71 20.32 -7.11
CA PHE A 130 0.56 20.00 -8.54
C PHE A 130 -0.74 20.53 -9.14
N PRO A 131 -0.68 21.08 -10.37
CA PRO A 131 -1.88 21.39 -11.13
C PRO A 131 -2.67 20.10 -11.42
N ALA A 132 -3.98 20.23 -11.61
CA ALA A 132 -4.89 19.09 -11.75
C ALA A 132 -4.45 18.08 -12.83
N ARG A 133 -3.90 18.57 -13.94
CA ARG A 133 -3.43 17.74 -15.06
C ARG A 133 -2.22 16.86 -14.70
N GLU A 134 -1.36 17.29 -13.79
CA GLU A 134 -0.12 16.59 -13.40
C GLU A 134 -0.31 15.69 -12.16
N ARG A 135 -1.43 15.82 -11.42
CA ARG A 135 -1.66 15.07 -10.15
C ARG A 135 -1.59 13.56 -10.32
N GLY A 136 -2.15 13.03 -11.42
CA GLY A 136 -2.09 11.58 -11.69
C GLY A 136 -0.66 11.06 -11.80
N PHE A 137 0.20 11.80 -12.51
CA PHE A 137 1.61 11.44 -12.66
C PHE A 137 2.39 11.57 -11.35
N ALA A 138 2.16 12.65 -10.59
CA ALA A 138 2.78 12.86 -9.28
C ALA A 138 2.36 11.77 -8.27
N THR A 139 1.07 11.36 -8.29
CA THR A 139 0.57 10.23 -7.49
C THR A 139 1.26 8.92 -7.87
N GLY A 140 1.46 8.68 -9.17
CA GLY A 140 2.21 7.53 -9.66
C GLY A 140 3.64 7.50 -9.11
N ILE A 141 4.34 8.63 -9.16
CA ILE A 141 5.73 8.74 -8.66
C ILE A 141 5.81 8.37 -7.18
N TYR A 142 5.00 8.95 -6.31
CA TYR A 142 5.14 8.64 -4.90
C TYR A 142 4.72 7.20 -4.57
N ASN A 143 3.77 6.62 -5.31
CA ASN A 143 3.36 5.22 -5.13
C ASN A 143 4.46 4.21 -5.51
N LEU A 144 5.38 4.56 -6.43
CA LEU A 144 6.57 3.75 -6.70
C LEU A 144 7.41 3.52 -5.43
N GLY A 145 7.32 4.42 -4.46
CA GLY A 145 7.96 4.24 -3.15
C GLY A 145 7.53 2.96 -2.45
N ALA A 146 6.27 2.55 -2.57
CA ALA A 146 5.77 1.33 -1.92
C ALA A 146 6.54 0.08 -2.38
N SER A 147 6.73 -0.05 -3.67
CA SER A 147 7.48 -1.17 -4.26
C SER A 147 8.96 -1.08 -3.98
N LEU A 148 9.55 0.13 -4.05
CA LEU A 148 10.95 0.33 -3.67
C LEU A 148 11.19 -0.12 -2.22
N GLY A 149 10.28 0.18 -1.30
CA GLY A 149 10.35 -0.29 0.08
C GLY A 149 10.32 -1.82 0.19
N GLY A 150 9.41 -2.45 -0.55
CA GLY A 150 9.30 -3.92 -0.63
C GLY A 150 10.54 -4.58 -1.23
N VAL A 151 11.13 -3.97 -2.27
CA VAL A 151 12.36 -4.45 -2.92
C VAL A 151 13.59 -4.30 -2.01
N LEU A 152 13.70 -3.17 -1.30
CA LEU A 152 14.87 -2.89 -0.44
C LEU A 152 14.82 -3.64 0.89
N ALA A 153 13.62 -4.03 1.37
CA ALA A 153 13.48 -4.66 2.68
C ALA A 153 14.23 -6.01 2.79
N PRO A 154 14.07 -7.01 1.90
CA PRO A 154 14.75 -8.28 2.06
C PRO A 154 16.28 -8.16 2.13
N PRO A 155 16.99 -7.50 1.20
CA PRO A 155 18.45 -7.41 1.27
C PRO A 155 18.93 -6.61 2.49
N LEU A 156 18.26 -5.51 2.85
CA LEU A 156 18.67 -4.68 3.98
C LEU A 156 18.44 -5.40 5.32
N VAL A 157 17.29 -6.04 5.49
CA VAL A 157 16.95 -6.76 6.72
C VAL A 157 17.84 -7.97 6.92
N VAL A 158 18.07 -8.77 5.87
CA VAL A 158 18.95 -9.92 5.92
C VAL A 158 20.39 -9.50 6.21
N TRP A 159 20.88 -8.42 5.57
CA TRP A 159 22.20 -7.85 5.87
C TRP A 159 22.33 -7.46 7.35
N ALA A 160 21.31 -6.79 7.91
CA ALA A 160 21.29 -6.42 9.33
C ALA A 160 21.28 -7.64 10.25
N ILE A 161 20.54 -8.70 9.89
CA ILE A 161 20.49 -9.95 10.65
C ILE A 161 21.86 -10.63 10.66
N TRP A 162 22.55 -10.67 9.52
CA TRP A 162 23.89 -11.29 9.43
C TRP A 162 24.96 -10.52 10.19
N MET A 163 24.91 -9.17 10.12
CA MET A 163 25.90 -8.34 10.80
C MET A 163 25.72 -8.30 12.31
N TRP A 164 24.46 -8.39 12.78
CA TRP A 164 24.11 -8.27 14.21
C TRP A 164 23.04 -9.28 14.61
N ASN A 165 21.77 -8.95 14.39
CA ASN A 165 20.59 -9.78 14.70
C ASN A 165 19.32 -9.14 14.12
N TRP A 166 18.16 -9.81 14.29
CA TRP A 166 16.88 -9.31 13.81
C TRP A 166 16.46 -7.97 14.47
N ARG A 167 16.86 -7.71 15.71
CA ARG A 167 16.55 -6.46 16.43
C ARG A 167 17.18 -5.25 15.74
N ALA A 168 18.43 -5.40 15.29
CA ALA A 168 19.14 -4.36 14.56
C ALA A 168 18.43 -3.96 13.25
N ALA A 169 17.77 -4.90 12.57
CA ALA A 169 17.00 -4.61 11.37
C ALA A 169 15.89 -3.58 11.63
N PHE A 170 15.16 -3.72 12.75
CA PHE A 170 14.14 -2.74 13.15
C PHE A 170 14.74 -1.40 13.55
N VAL A 171 15.87 -1.40 14.26
CA VAL A 171 16.55 -0.16 14.65
C VAL A 171 17.04 0.60 13.42
N LEU A 172 17.64 -0.09 12.45
CA LEU A 172 18.12 0.53 11.20
C LEU A 172 16.94 1.07 10.36
N ALA A 173 15.87 0.28 10.18
CA ALA A 173 14.70 0.71 9.44
C ALA A 173 14.04 1.94 10.09
N GLY A 174 13.91 1.94 11.42
CA GLY A 174 13.38 3.10 12.15
C GLY A 174 14.32 4.31 12.10
N ALA A 175 15.64 4.11 12.17
CA ALA A 175 16.62 5.21 12.03
C ALA A 175 16.47 5.92 10.67
N LEU A 176 16.30 5.17 9.57
CA LEU A 176 15.99 5.75 8.25
C LEU A 176 14.71 6.59 8.29
N GLY A 177 13.68 6.13 9.01
CA GLY A 177 12.43 6.87 9.22
C GLY A 177 12.65 8.19 9.97
N LEU A 178 13.49 8.21 11.01
CA LEU A 178 13.84 9.43 11.74
C LEU A 178 14.62 10.42 10.87
N VAL A 179 15.57 9.93 10.09
CA VAL A 179 16.31 10.77 9.12
C VAL A 179 15.34 11.40 8.12
N TRP A 180 14.39 10.63 7.61
CA TRP A 180 13.37 11.17 6.71
C TRP A 180 12.45 12.18 7.40
N ALA A 181 11.97 11.89 8.61
CA ALA A 181 11.12 12.81 9.38
C ALA A 181 11.81 14.16 9.61
N LEU A 182 13.10 14.15 9.93
CA LEU A 182 13.93 15.33 10.06
C LEU A 182 14.09 16.06 8.71
N ALA A 183 14.43 15.33 7.64
CA ALA A 183 14.55 15.88 6.29
C ALA A 183 13.23 16.54 5.86
N TRP A 184 12.09 15.87 6.09
CA TRP A 184 10.76 16.44 5.83
C TRP A 184 10.53 17.73 6.62
N ARG A 185 10.77 17.74 7.92
CA ARG A 185 10.55 18.92 8.79
C ARG A 185 11.40 20.11 8.40
N LEU A 186 12.61 19.88 7.91
CA LEU A 186 13.56 20.92 7.50
C LEU A 186 13.28 21.45 6.09
N THR A 187 12.90 20.58 5.15
CA THR A 187 12.78 20.93 3.73
C THR A 187 11.36 21.28 3.31
N TYR A 188 10.34 20.55 3.80
CA TYR A 188 8.96 20.83 3.41
C TYR A 188 8.42 22.10 4.07
N ARG A 189 7.82 22.93 3.25
CA ARG A 189 7.00 24.08 3.66
C ARG A 189 5.75 24.14 2.79
N PRO A 190 4.62 24.68 3.30
CA PRO A 190 3.46 24.92 2.45
C PRO A 190 3.84 25.76 1.22
N ARG A 191 3.16 25.51 0.11
CA ARG A 191 3.39 26.22 -1.15
C ARG A 191 3.27 27.74 -0.99
N ALA A 192 2.25 28.17 -0.23
CA ALA A 192 2.06 29.59 0.09
C ALA A 192 3.26 30.10 0.91
N GLY A 193 4.03 31.00 0.32
CA GLY A 193 5.21 31.60 0.97
C GLY A 193 6.48 30.73 0.97
N HIS A 194 6.58 29.68 0.14
CA HIS A 194 7.81 28.90 0.04
C HIS A 194 8.95 29.71 -0.58
N PRO A 195 10.08 29.93 0.14
CA PRO A 195 11.13 30.87 -0.30
C PRO A 195 11.88 30.45 -1.56
N ALA A 196 11.97 29.15 -1.83
CA ALA A 196 12.66 28.59 -3.00
C ALA A 196 11.73 28.40 -4.22
N LEU A 197 10.42 28.67 -4.11
CA LEU A 197 9.47 28.52 -5.22
C LEU A 197 9.56 29.73 -6.16
N GLY A 198 9.90 29.48 -7.43
CA GLY A 198 9.95 30.51 -8.47
C GLY A 198 8.56 31.04 -8.81
N ALA A 199 8.47 32.31 -9.26
CA ALA A 199 7.20 32.92 -9.63
C ALA A 199 6.51 32.19 -10.80
N GLU A 200 7.26 31.78 -11.81
CA GLU A 200 6.77 31.03 -12.96
C GLU A 200 6.17 29.67 -12.57
N GLU A 201 6.84 28.92 -11.69
CA GLU A 201 6.33 27.63 -11.20
C GLU A 201 5.12 27.81 -10.29
N ARG A 202 5.10 28.90 -9.50
CA ARG A 202 3.93 29.26 -8.69
C ARG A 202 2.72 29.55 -9.57
N ASP A 203 2.87 30.36 -10.59
CA ASP A 203 1.81 30.71 -11.54
C ASP A 203 1.30 29.48 -12.28
N HIS A 204 2.23 28.61 -12.73
CA HIS A 204 1.88 27.31 -13.37
C HIS A 204 1.01 26.44 -12.45
N ILE A 205 1.33 26.37 -11.15
CA ILE A 205 0.55 25.59 -10.19
C ILE A 205 -0.81 26.27 -9.94
N GLU A 206 -0.86 27.59 -9.74
CA GLU A 206 -2.08 28.34 -9.41
C GLU A 206 -3.07 28.36 -10.56
N THR A 207 -2.62 28.66 -11.78
CA THR A 207 -3.48 28.62 -12.97
C THR A 207 -3.99 27.22 -13.31
N GLY A 208 -3.25 26.16 -12.95
CA GLY A 208 -3.66 24.78 -13.14
C GLY A 208 -4.53 24.20 -12.01
N GLN A 209 -4.81 24.97 -10.95
CA GLN A 209 -5.77 24.59 -9.91
C GLN A 209 -7.20 24.80 -10.42
N GLU A 210 -8.07 23.82 -10.25
CA GLU A 210 -9.48 23.98 -10.62
C GLU A 210 -10.18 24.85 -9.55
N ALA A 211 -10.56 26.08 -9.90
CA ALA A 211 -11.19 27.07 -9.03
C ALA A 211 -12.51 26.59 -8.37
N HIS A 212 -13.16 25.57 -8.93
CA HIS A 212 -14.41 25.04 -8.38
C HIS A 212 -14.22 23.95 -7.31
N LEU A 213 -12.99 23.58 -6.94
CA LEU A 213 -12.76 22.69 -5.80
C LEU A 213 -12.88 23.42 -4.45
N GLU A 214 -12.89 24.75 -4.46
CA GLU A 214 -13.10 25.59 -3.28
C GLU A 214 -14.59 25.82 -2.94
N ALA A 215 -15.50 25.60 -3.88
CA ALA A 215 -16.91 25.63 -3.58
C ALA A 215 -17.26 24.40 -2.73
N ALA A 216 -17.53 24.67 -1.46
CA ALA A 216 -17.94 23.69 -0.45
C ALA A 216 -19.25 23.01 -0.84
N ALA A 217 -19.21 22.09 -1.78
CA ALA A 217 -20.27 21.10 -1.92
C ALA A 217 -20.31 20.33 -0.60
N ALA A 218 -21.47 20.31 0.05
CA ALA A 218 -21.67 19.61 1.31
C ALA A 218 -21.07 18.21 1.20
N ARG A 219 -20.15 17.88 2.09
CA ARG A 219 -19.49 16.55 2.09
C ARG A 219 -20.61 15.50 2.21
N PRO A 220 -20.70 14.53 1.27
CA PRO A 220 -21.73 13.52 1.35
C PRO A 220 -21.56 12.75 2.67
N SER A 221 -22.67 12.41 3.30
CA SER A 221 -22.65 11.53 4.46
C SER A 221 -21.98 10.20 4.08
N PRO A 222 -21.04 9.67 4.87
CA PRO A 222 -20.45 8.34 4.63
C PRO A 222 -21.52 7.26 4.44
N LEU A 223 -22.65 7.35 5.15
CA LEU A 223 -23.79 6.44 5.02
C LEU A 223 -24.43 6.51 3.63
N ALA A 224 -24.54 7.70 3.02
CA ALA A 224 -25.05 7.86 1.68
C ALA A 224 -24.17 7.21 0.60
N ILE A 225 -22.86 7.13 0.85
CA ILE A 225 -21.91 6.45 -0.04
C ILE A 225 -22.00 4.93 0.14
N ILE A 226 -22.02 4.46 1.38
CA ILE A 226 -22.12 3.02 1.70
C ILE A 226 -23.43 2.41 1.19
N SER A 227 -24.51 3.19 1.10
CA SER A 227 -25.79 2.74 0.54
C SER A 227 -25.78 2.55 -0.98
N GLN A 228 -24.76 3.09 -1.68
CA GLN A 228 -24.64 2.97 -3.13
C GLN A 228 -24.18 1.57 -3.55
N ARG A 229 -24.86 0.98 -4.52
CA ARG A 229 -24.50 -0.35 -5.06
C ARG A 229 -23.06 -0.41 -5.60
N ASN A 230 -22.63 0.63 -6.32
CA ASN A 230 -21.30 0.71 -6.89
C ASN A 230 -20.19 0.73 -5.82
N PHE A 231 -20.48 1.24 -4.60
CA PHE A 231 -19.56 1.18 -3.48
C PHE A 231 -19.19 -0.27 -3.13
N TRP A 232 -20.20 -1.15 -3.00
CA TRP A 232 -19.97 -2.57 -2.71
C TRP A 232 -19.28 -3.31 -3.85
N GLY A 233 -19.50 -2.84 -5.10
CA GLY A 233 -18.75 -3.31 -6.27
C GLY A 233 -17.27 -2.97 -6.26
N ILE A 234 -16.80 -2.08 -5.38
CA ILE A 234 -15.39 -1.76 -5.16
C ILE A 234 -14.90 -2.34 -3.84
N ALA A 235 -15.65 -2.15 -2.76
CA ALA A 235 -15.24 -2.50 -1.40
C ALA A 235 -15.11 -4.02 -1.19
N LEU A 236 -16.08 -4.81 -1.67
CA LEU A 236 -16.04 -6.27 -1.56
C LEU A 236 -14.94 -6.92 -2.41
N PRO A 237 -14.71 -6.54 -3.69
CA PRO A 237 -13.55 -7.03 -4.43
C PRO A 237 -12.23 -6.72 -3.73
N ARG A 238 -12.07 -5.57 -3.09
CA ARG A 238 -10.87 -5.28 -2.31
C ARG A 238 -10.75 -6.15 -1.07
N PHE A 239 -11.85 -6.36 -0.33
CA PHE A 239 -11.88 -7.30 0.80
C PHE A 239 -11.46 -8.70 0.40
N LEU A 240 -11.91 -9.18 -0.76
CA LEU A 240 -11.63 -10.52 -1.28
C LEU A 240 -10.22 -10.67 -1.85
N ALA A 241 -9.69 -9.65 -2.53
CA ALA A 241 -8.45 -9.74 -3.28
C ALA A 241 -7.20 -9.31 -2.48
N ASP A 242 -7.29 -8.29 -1.61
CA ASP A 242 -6.14 -7.76 -0.89
C ASP A 242 -5.47 -8.76 0.10
N PRO A 243 -6.08 -9.89 0.55
CA PRO A 243 -5.39 -10.98 1.24
C PRO A 243 -4.10 -11.46 0.56
N MET A 244 -4.04 -11.46 -0.78
CA MET A 244 -2.80 -11.78 -1.52
C MET A 244 -1.67 -10.80 -1.18
N TRP A 245 -1.95 -9.50 -1.05
CA TRP A 245 -0.95 -8.53 -0.64
C TRP A 245 -0.44 -8.77 0.79
N GLY A 246 -1.35 -9.16 1.69
CA GLY A 246 -0.99 -9.58 3.05
C GLY A 246 -0.11 -10.84 3.05
N MET A 247 -0.42 -11.82 2.18
CA MET A 247 0.41 -13.02 1.98
C MET A 247 1.82 -12.66 1.56
N LEU A 248 1.99 -11.80 0.57
CA LEU A 248 3.31 -11.38 0.07
C LEU A 248 4.11 -10.60 1.12
N THR A 249 3.45 -9.68 1.83
CA THR A 249 4.15 -8.74 2.74
C THR A 249 4.54 -9.40 4.05
N PHE A 250 3.67 -10.24 4.63
CA PHE A 250 3.85 -10.75 5.99
C PHE A 250 4.19 -12.24 6.04
N TRP A 251 3.66 -13.04 5.12
CA TRP A 251 3.73 -14.50 5.20
C TRP A 251 4.69 -15.16 4.22
N MET A 252 4.99 -14.50 3.08
CA MET A 252 5.85 -15.10 2.05
C MET A 252 7.25 -15.46 2.57
N PRO A 253 7.98 -14.61 3.34
CA PRO A 253 9.29 -15.01 3.84
C PRO A 253 9.20 -16.23 4.77
N LEU A 254 8.18 -16.29 5.62
CA LEU A 254 7.94 -17.44 6.50
C LEU A 254 7.61 -18.70 5.69
N TYR A 255 6.74 -18.61 4.69
CA TYR A 255 6.44 -19.70 3.75
C TYR A 255 7.71 -20.21 3.06
N LEU A 256 8.53 -19.31 2.54
CA LEU A 256 9.76 -19.68 1.83
C LEU A 256 10.75 -20.40 2.74
N THR A 257 10.89 -19.98 3.99
CA THR A 257 11.79 -20.64 4.95
C THR A 257 11.22 -21.96 5.45
N THR A 258 9.98 -22.00 5.92
CA THR A 258 9.40 -23.17 6.60
C THR A 258 8.94 -24.25 5.64
N ALA A 259 8.33 -23.87 4.51
CA ALA A 259 7.77 -24.83 3.55
C ALA A 259 8.67 -25.10 2.33
N ARG A 260 9.61 -24.18 2.01
CA ARG A 260 10.48 -24.28 0.84
C ARG A 260 11.96 -24.42 1.18
N GLY A 261 12.34 -24.34 2.47
CA GLY A 261 13.70 -24.54 2.92
C GLY A 261 14.67 -23.42 2.50
N PHE A 262 14.15 -22.21 2.19
CA PHE A 262 15.01 -21.09 1.86
C PHE A 262 15.84 -20.67 3.07
N ASP A 263 17.11 -20.47 2.82
CA ASP A 263 17.99 -19.79 3.79
C ASP A 263 17.87 -18.25 3.67
N LEU A 264 18.51 -17.54 4.61
CA LEU A 264 18.49 -16.07 4.62
C LEU A 264 19.10 -15.46 3.35
N LYS A 265 20.12 -16.13 2.74
CA LYS A 265 20.74 -15.65 1.50
C LYS A 265 19.77 -15.73 0.34
N GLN A 266 19.02 -16.81 0.24
CA GLN A 266 18.00 -17.00 -0.79
C GLN A 266 16.83 -16.02 -0.60
N ILE A 267 16.43 -15.72 0.65
CA ILE A 267 15.44 -14.68 0.93
C ILE A 267 15.92 -13.32 0.42
N ALA A 268 17.18 -12.93 0.74
CA ALA A 268 17.74 -11.66 0.26
C ALA A 268 17.79 -11.56 -1.27
N LEU A 269 18.07 -12.69 -1.95
CA LEU A 269 18.25 -12.73 -3.39
C LEU A 269 16.92 -12.80 -4.18
N PHE A 270 15.86 -13.36 -3.61
CA PHE A 270 14.67 -13.70 -4.39
C PHE A 270 13.36 -13.10 -3.86
N ALA A 271 13.24 -12.79 -2.55
CA ALA A 271 11.97 -12.36 -1.97
C ALA A 271 11.51 -10.95 -2.43
N TRP A 272 12.35 -10.19 -3.10
CA TRP A 272 12.00 -8.90 -3.70
C TRP A 272 11.36 -9.02 -5.10
N LEU A 273 11.60 -10.15 -5.81
CA LEU A 273 11.12 -10.34 -7.19
C LEU A 273 9.59 -10.20 -7.34
N PRO A 274 8.75 -10.75 -6.46
CA PRO A 274 7.30 -10.55 -6.53
C PRO A 274 6.87 -9.08 -6.46
N PHE A 275 7.60 -8.22 -5.73
CA PHE A 275 7.28 -6.80 -5.63
C PHE A 275 7.58 -6.05 -6.94
N VAL A 276 8.68 -6.39 -7.63
CA VAL A 276 8.97 -5.84 -8.97
C VAL A 276 7.94 -6.31 -9.99
N ALA A 277 7.54 -7.58 -9.93
CA ALA A 277 6.49 -8.10 -10.80
C ALA A 277 5.14 -7.40 -10.55
N ALA A 278 4.85 -7.09 -9.29
CA ALA A 278 3.67 -6.31 -8.91
C ALA A 278 3.63 -4.93 -9.58
N ASP A 279 4.77 -4.23 -9.65
CA ASP A 279 4.86 -2.94 -10.34
C ASP A 279 4.54 -3.04 -11.83
N ALA A 280 5.03 -4.09 -12.49
CA ALA A 280 4.65 -4.36 -13.87
C ALA A 280 3.13 -4.58 -14.01
N GLY A 281 2.49 -5.25 -13.03
CA GLY A 281 1.04 -5.42 -12.95
C GLY A 281 0.28 -4.10 -12.83
N CYS A 282 0.82 -3.14 -12.05
CA CYS A 282 0.24 -1.80 -11.94
C CYS A 282 0.15 -1.05 -13.28
N LEU A 283 1.07 -1.31 -14.19
CA LEU A 283 1.06 -0.72 -15.53
C LEU A 283 0.21 -1.53 -16.51
N PHE A 284 0.21 -2.84 -16.36
CA PHE A 284 -0.48 -3.77 -17.26
C PHE A 284 -2.01 -3.61 -17.22
N GLY A 285 -2.61 -3.51 -16.03
CA GLY A 285 -4.06 -3.35 -15.87
C GLY A 285 -4.63 -2.14 -16.63
N PRO A 286 -4.12 -0.91 -16.39
CA PRO A 286 -4.49 0.27 -17.17
C PRO A 286 -4.23 0.14 -18.67
N ALA A 287 -3.11 -0.47 -19.08
CA ALA A 287 -2.78 -0.68 -20.49
C ALA A 287 -3.79 -1.59 -21.19
N VAL A 288 -4.16 -2.72 -20.57
CA VAL A 288 -5.23 -3.62 -21.07
C VAL A 288 -6.55 -2.88 -21.16
N SER A 289 -6.92 -2.13 -20.13
CA SER A 289 -8.17 -1.35 -20.14
C SER A 289 -8.20 -0.33 -21.29
N LEU A 290 -7.09 0.39 -21.51
CA LEU A 290 -6.97 1.35 -22.63
C LEU A 290 -7.05 0.65 -24.00
N TRP A 291 -6.36 -0.49 -24.14
CA TRP A 291 -6.40 -1.28 -25.38
C TRP A 291 -7.82 -1.76 -25.70
N LEU A 292 -8.58 -2.24 -24.70
CA LEU A 292 -9.97 -2.66 -24.86
C LEU A 292 -10.88 -1.49 -25.23
N GLN A 293 -10.67 -0.30 -24.65
CA GLN A 293 -11.41 0.90 -25.02
C GLN A 293 -11.17 1.30 -26.49
N ARG A 294 -9.92 1.20 -26.97
CA ARG A 294 -9.59 1.42 -28.39
C ARG A 294 -10.27 0.39 -29.32
N ARG A 295 -10.66 -0.76 -28.79
CA ARG A 295 -11.44 -1.80 -29.48
C ARG A 295 -12.95 -1.58 -29.39
N GLY A 296 -13.41 -0.47 -28.80
CA GLY A 296 -14.83 -0.08 -28.72
C GLY A 296 -15.56 -0.49 -27.43
N LEU A 297 -14.87 -1.06 -26.43
CA LEU A 297 -15.52 -1.32 -25.14
C LEU A 297 -15.71 -0.01 -24.36
N SER A 298 -16.84 0.09 -23.65
CA SER A 298 -17.04 1.19 -22.70
C SER A 298 -15.99 1.17 -21.59
N LEU A 299 -15.66 2.34 -21.02
CA LEU A 299 -14.65 2.47 -19.95
C LEU A 299 -14.86 1.45 -18.83
N ILE A 300 -16.07 1.36 -18.30
CA ILE A 300 -16.39 0.46 -17.17
C ILE A 300 -16.25 -1.01 -17.56
N ASN A 301 -16.70 -1.41 -18.76
CA ASN A 301 -16.54 -2.79 -19.22
C ASN A 301 -15.07 -3.13 -19.49
N ALA A 302 -14.28 -2.20 -20.05
CA ALA A 302 -12.85 -2.39 -20.24
C ALA A 302 -12.12 -2.59 -18.90
N ARG A 303 -12.50 -1.82 -17.85
CA ARG A 303 -11.99 -2.01 -16.48
C ARG A 303 -12.37 -3.39 -15.92
N LYS A 304 -13.65 -3.79 -16.06
CA LYS A 304 -14.10 -5.12 -15.61
C LYS A 304 -13.33 -6.26 -16.29
N CYS A 305 -13.11 -6.16 -17.61
CA CYS A 305 -12.33 -7.16 -18.35
C CYS A 305 -10.86 -7.19 -17.89
N ALA A 306 -10.22 -6.04 -17.67
CA ALA A 306 -8.85 -5.97 -17.16
C ALA A 306 -8.73 -6.58 -15.74
N PHE A 307 -9.71 -6.32 -14.86
CA PHE A 307 -9.81 -6.94 -13.55
C PHE A 307 -9.96 -8.47 -13.67
N THR A 308 -10.89 -8.94 -14.53
CA THR A 308 -11.12 -10.37 -14.76
C THR A 308 -9.88 -11.06 -15.28
N LEU A 309 -9.12 -10.42 -16.19
CA LEU A 309 -7.86 -10.96 -16.68
C LEU A 309 -6.85 -11.14 -15.55
N GLY A 310 -6.65 -10.10 -14.70
CA GLY A 310 -5.78 -10.21 -13.53
C GLY A 310 -6.21 -11.35 -12.61
N ALA A 311 -7.50 -11.42 -12.27
CA ALA A 311 -8.03 -12.49 -11.42
C ALA A 311 -7.84 -13.88 -12.05
N SER A 312 -8.01 -14.03 -13.36
CA SER A 312 -7.77 -15.30 -14.04
C SER A 312 -6.31 -15.78 -13.97
N MET A 313 -5.36 -14.82 -14.00
CA MET A 313 -3.93 -15.14 -13.85
C MET A 313 -3.58 -15.62 -12.44
N MET A 314 -4.42 -15.35 -11.43
CA MET A 314 -4.26 -15.88 -10.07
C MET A 314 -4.38 -17.40 -9.98
N VAL A 315 -4.79 -18.08 -11.06
CA VAL A 315 -4.71 -19.54 -11.19
C VAL A 315 -3.30 -20.07 -10.90
N ALA A 316 -2.25 -19.26 -11.13
CA ALA A 316 -0.88 -19.57 -10.78
C ALA A 316 -0.70 -19.96 -9.30
N MET A 317 -1.53 -19.40 -8.41
CA MET A 317 -1.48 -19.70 -6.97
C MET A 317 -1.80 -21.16 -6.64
N LEU A 318 -2.62 -21.83 -7.45
CA LEU A 318 -2.94 -23.25 -7.28
C LEU A 318 -1.71 -24.18 -7.44
N PHE A 319 -0.64 -23.68 -8.05
CA PHE A 319 0.56 -24.45 -8.35
C PHE A 319 1.75 -24.11 -7.46
N VAL A 320 1.67 -23.03 -6.66
CA VAL A 320 2.79 -22.56 -5.81
C VAL A 320 3.29 -23.65 -4.88
N THR A 321 2.39 -24.42 -4.26
CA THR A 321 2.76 -25.50 -3.33
C THR A 321 3.10 -26.82 -4.04
N ARG A 322 2.72 -26.97 -5.30
CA ARG A 322 2.85 -28.23 -6.07
C ARG A 322 4.16 -28.33 -6.84
N VAL A 323 4.82 -27.21 -7.12
CA VAL A 323 6.13 -27.21 -7.79
C VAL A 323 7.22 -27.61 -6.80
N GLU A 324 8.15 -28.47 -7.21
CA GLU A 324 9.28 -28.87 -6.38
C GLU A 324 10.36 -27.79 -6.30
N SER A 325 10.62 -27.12 -7.43
CA SER A 325 11.67 -26.10 -7.53
C SER A 325 11.31 -24.85 -6.72
N PRO A 326 12.15 -24.43 -5.76
CA PRO A 326 11.98 -23.18 -5.05
C PRO A 326 11.96 -21.94 -5.97
N ILE A 327 12.73 -21.96 -7.06
CA ILE A 327 12.74 -20.88 -8.07
C ILE A 327 11.41 -20.83 -8.82
N ALA A 328 10.82 -21.97 -9.16
CA ALA A 328 9.50 -22.02 -9.78
C ALA A 328 8.41 -21.47 -8.83
N ALA A 329 8.51 -21.74 -7.53
CA ALA A 329 7.60 -21.17 -6.54
C ALA A 329 7.70 -19.63 -6.50
N ILE A 330 8.91 -19.06 -6.52
CA ILE A 330 9.12 -17.59 -6.62
C ILE A 330 8.56 -17.04 -7.93
N ALA A 331 8.75 -17.73 -9.05
CA ALA A 331 8.20 -17.29 -10.33
C ALA A 331 6.66 -17.26 -10.31
N LEU A 332 6.02 -18.28 -9.73
CA LEU A 332 4.56 -18.32 -9.54
C LEU A 332 4.08 -17.23 -8.58
N LEU A 333 4.76 -17.01 -7.46
CA LEU A 333 4.47 -15.91 -6.53
C LEU A 333 4.62 -14.55 -7.22
N SER A 334 5.62 -14.38 -8.09
CA SER A 334 5.82 -13.17 -8.88
C SER A 334 4.69 -12.97 -9.89
N LEU A 335 4.24 -14.03 -10.55
CA LEU A 335 3.07 -13.99 -11.43
C LEU A 335 1.79 -13.65 -10.64
N GLY A 336 1.61 -14.20 -9.44
CA GLY A 336 0.49 -13.85 -8.56
C GLY A 336 0.54 -12.41 -8.10
N ALA A 337 1.71 -11.88 -7.77
CA ALA A 337 1.89 -10.48 -7.40
C ALA A 337 1.58 -9.52 -8.57
N PHE A 338 2.03 -9.86 -9.78
CA PHE A 338 1.68 -9.16 -11.02
C PHE A 338 0.16 -9.18 -11.26
N ALA A 339 -0.45 -10.35 -11.16
CA ALA A 339 -1.88 -10.56 -11.34
C ALA A 339 -2.69 -9.76 -10.32
N HIS A 340 -2.33 -9.85 -9.04
CA HIS A 340 -2.98 -9.11 -7.95
C HIS A 340 -2.91 -7.60 -8.19
N GLN A 341 -1.74 -7.05 -8.54
CA GLN A 341 -1.64 -5.61 -8.77
C GLN A 341 -2.37 -5.16 -10.04
N THR A 342 -2.47 -6.01 -11.05
CA THR A 342 -3.30 -5.76 -12.24
C THR A 342 -4.77 -5.54 -11.85
N LEU A 343 -5.33 -6.39 -11.00
CA LEU A 343 -6.72 -6.28 -10.55
C LEU A 343 -6.89 -5.16 -9.50
N SER A 344 -5.96 -5.01 -8.55
CA SER A 344 -6.02 -4.03 -7.48
C SER A 344 -6.03 -2.60 -8.01
N ILE A 345 -5.07 -2.24 -8.88
CA ILE A 345 -5.03 -0.89 -9.47
C ILE A 345 -6.28 -0.60 -10.31
N THR A 346 -6.82 -1.62 -10.97
CA THR A 346 -8.02 -1.49 -11.80
C THR A 346 -9.24 -1.15 -10.94
N VAL A 347 -9.49 -1.87 -9.85
CA VAL A 347 -10.63 -1.59 -8.95
C VAL A 347 -10.47 -0.28 -8.20
N ILE A 348 -9.25 0.08 -7.79
CA ILE A 348 -8.97 1.38 -7.15
C ILE A 348 -9.30 2.53 -8.12
N THR A 349 -8.88 2.42 -9.37
CA THR A 349 -9.14 3.45 -10.39
C THR A 349 -10.64 3.61 -10.68
N MET A 350 -11.42 2.51 -10.61
CA MET A 350 -12.88 2.57 -10.78
C MET A 350 -13.58 3.46 -9.74
N SER A 351 -12.95 3.71 -8.59
CA SER A 351 -13.48 4.69 -7.62
C SER A 351 -13.61 6.08 -8.22
N SER A 352 -12.65 6.49 -9.05
CA SER A 352 -12.69 7.79 -9.74
C SER A 352 -13.57 7.78 -10.99
N ASP A 353 -13.83 6.60 -11.57
CA ASP A 353 -14.68 6.48 -12.76
C ASP A 353 -16.19 6.43 -12.42
N LEU A 354 -16.53 6.00 -11.20
CA LEU A 354 -17.92 5.71 -10.77
C LEU A 354 -18.49 6.72 -9.79
N PHE A 355 -17.63 7.51 -9.12
CA PHE A 355 -18.03 8.42 -8.05
C PHE A 355 -17.66 9.85 -8.36
N ARG A 356 -18.37 10.80 -7.75
CA ARG A 356 -18.10 12.23 -7.91
C ARG A 356 -16.79 12.59 -7.21
N LYS A 357 -16.08 13.63 -7.68
CA LYS A 357 -14.78 14.06 -7.14
C LYS A 357 -14.76 14.19 -5.61
N HIS A 358 -15.80 14.76 -5.01
CA HIS A 358 -15.91 14.94 -3.55
C HIS A 358 -16.24 13.65 -2.77
N GLU A 359 -16.64 12.56 -3.44
CA GLU A 359 -16.94 11.26 -2.85
C GLU A 359 -15.72 10.31 -2.86
N ILE A 360 -14.77 10.52 -3.80
CA ILE A 360 -13.65 9.60 -4.07
C ILE A 360 -12.85 9.31 -2.81
N GLY A 361 -12.55 10.32 -2.01
CA GLY A 361 -11.77 10.14 -0.77
C GLY A 361 -12.46 9.23 0.24
N THR A 362 -13.78 9.39 0.41
CA THR A 362 -14.58 8.55 1.32
C THR A 362 -14.71 7.13 0.78
N VAL A 363 -14.95 6.98 -0.54
CA VAL A 363 -15.00 5.66 -1.20
C VAL A 363 -13.67 4.93 -1.07
N ALA A 364 -12.56 5.58 -1.41
CA ALA A 364 -11.23 4.98 -1.34
C ALA A 364 -10.83 4.60 0.09
N GLY A 365 -11.12 5.48 1.07
CA GLY A 365 -10.85 5.22 2.48
C GLY A 365 -11.69 4.06 3.04
N SER A 366 -12.99 4.04 2.76
CA SER A 366 -13.88 2.97 3.23
C SER A 366 -13.60 1.63 2.55
N ALA A 367 -13.28 1.64 1.24
CA ALA A 367 -12.86 0.44 0.53
C ALA A 367 -11.47 -0.05 1.01
N GLY A 368 -10.58 0.87 1.38
CA GLY A 368 -9.30 0.54 2.02
C GLY A 368 -9.44 -0.12 3.39
N LEU A 369 -10.43 0.31 4.18
CA LEU A 369 -10.78 -0.33 5.44
C LEU A 369 -11.23 -1.78 5.20
N MET A 370 -12.10 -2.00 4.22
CA MET A 370 -12.54 -3.37 3.85
C MET A 370 -11.38 -4.24 3.37
N ALA A 371 -10.44 -3.68 2.59
CA ALA A 371 -9.22 -4.35 2.17
C ALA A 371 -8.39 -4.84 3.37
N ASN A 372 -8.09 -3.94 4.31
CA ASN A 372 -7.32 -4.28 5.51
C ASN A 372 -8.07 -5.29 6.41
N PHE A 373 -9.41 -5.23 6.44
CA PHE A 373 -10.22 -6.22 7.15
C PHE A 373 -10.11 -7.61 6.51
N GLY A 374 -10.10 -7.71 5.18
CA GLY A 374 -9.84 -8.95 4.46
C GLY A 374 -8.45 -9.53 4.80
N VAL A 375 -7.40 -8.70 4.77
CA VAL A 375 -6.03 -9.10 5.15
C VAL A 375 -5.96 -9.55 6.61
N LEU A 376 -6.67 -8.87 7.53
CA LEU A 376 -6.75 -9.26 8.93
C LEU A 376 -7.32 -10.68 9.09
N LEU A 377 -8.50 -10.93 8.53
CA LEU A 377 -9.16 -12.24 8.66
C LEU A 377 -8.33 -13.35 8.02
N PHE A 378 -7.75 -13.10 6.86
CA PHE A 378 -6.88 -14.05 6.18
C PHE A 378 -5.62 -14.36 7.00
N SER A 379 -4.99 -13.33 7.58
CA SER A 379 -3.79 -13.51 8.40
C SER A 379 -4.08 -14.33 9.67
N LEU A 380 -5.21 -14.06 10.33
CA LEU A 380 -5.64 -14.84 11.49
C LEU A 380 -5.96 -16.29 11.11
N ALA A 381 -6.57 -16.50 9.92
CA ALA A 381 -6.85 -17.84 9.42
C ALA A 381 -5.56 -18.65 9.15
N ILE A 382 -4.56 -18.04 8.49
CA ILE A 382 -3.25 -18.68 8.32
C ILE A 382 -2.67 -19.05 9.69
N GLY A 383 -2.57 -18.10 10.61
CA GLY A 383 -1.98 -18.33 11.93
C GLY A 383 -2.65 -19.46 12.73
N ARG A 384 -3.97 -19.63 12.55
CA ARG A 384 -4.73 -20.65 13.25
C ARG A 384 -4.59 -22.05 12.68
N TRP A 385 -4.49 -22.16 11.35
CA TRP A 385 -4.65 -23.45 10.68
C TRP A 385 -3.45 -23.91 9.88
N VAL A 386 -2.50 -23.05 9.51
CA VAL A 386 -1.40 -23.41 8.60
C VAL A 386 -0.53 -24.56 9.14
N ASP A 387 -0.31 -24.63 10.44
CA ASP A 387 0.49 -25.71 11.07
C ASP A 387 -0.21 -27.08 10.99
N SER A 388 -1.54 -27.10 10.80
CA SER A 388 -2.31 -28.35 10.67
C SER A 388 -2.63 -28.74 9.23
N VAL A 389 -2.90 -27.76 8.35
CA VAL A 389 -3.35 -28.04 6.97
C VAL A 389 -2.32 -27.58 5.90
N GLY A 390 -1.20 -26.99 6.29
CA GLY A 390 -0.20 -26.44 5.39
C GLY A 390 -0.66 -25.16 4.69
N TYR A 391 0.14 -24.69 3.71
CA TYR A 391 -0.13 -23.45 2.97
C TYR A 391 -1.07 -23.63 1.77
N ASP A 392 -1.27 -24.83 1.27
CA ASP A 392 -2.05 -25.10 0.05
C ASP A 392 -3.49 -24.55 0.10
N PRO A 393 -4.29 -24.76 1.18
CA PRO A 393 -5.63 -24.17 1.26
C PRO A 393 -5.66 -22.64 1.19
N PHE A 394 -4.61 -21.96 1.65
CA PHE A 394 -4.54 -20.49 1.62
C PHE A 394 -4.23 -19.94 0.23
N PHE A 395 -3.41 -20.62 -0.55
CA PHE A 395 -3.21 -20.28 -1.95
C PHE A 395 -4.47 -20.56 -2.80
N ILE A 396 -5.18 -21.65 -2.52
CA ILE A 396 -6.50 -21.91 -3.12
C ILE A 396 -7.50 -20.82 -2.72
N TRP A 397 -7.53 -20.42 -1.43
CA TRP A 397 -8.38 -19.34 -0.96
C TRP A 397 -8.15 -18.06 -1.76
N VAL A 398 -6.89 -17.62 -1.92
CA VAL A 398 -6.56 -16.41 -2.66
C VAL A 398 -7.12 -16.47 -4.09
N PHE A 399 -6.92 -17.58 -4.80
CA PHE A 399 -7.48 -17.75 -6.14
C PHE A 399 -9.00 -17.70 -6.16
N VAL A 400 -9.66 -18.47 -5.27
CA VAL A 400 -11.13 -18.55 -5.22
C VAL A 400 -11.73 -17.20 -4.83
N SER A 401 -11.13 -16.49 -3.88
CA SER A 401 -11.63 -15.17 -3.47
C SER A 401 -11.50 -14.14 -4.59
N ASP A 402 -10.46 -14.19 -5.42
CA ASP A 402 -10.34 -13.32 -6.59
C ASP A 402 -11.37 -13.65 -7.68
N MET A 403 -11.71 -14.93 -7.88
CA MET A 403 -12.82 -15.31 -8.77
C MET A 403 -14.17 -14.82 -8.22
N LEU A 404 -14.40 -14.92 -6.92
CA LEU A 404 -15.59 -14.34 -6.28
C LEU A 404 -15.60 -12.81 -6.43
N ALA A 405 -14.45 -12.15 -6.31
CA ALA A 405 -14.34 -10.72 -6.53
C ALA A 405 -14.76 -10.31 -7.96
N VAL A 406 -14.43 -11.14 -8.97
CA VAL A 406 -14.92 -10.94 -10.35
C VAL A 406 -16.46 -10.99 -10.39
N ILE A 407 -17.07 -12.00 -9.79
CA ILE A 407 -18.52 -12.16 -9.77
C ILE A 407 -19.17 -10.93 -9.10
N VAL A 408 -18.63 -10.50 -7.96
CA VAL A 408 -19.11 -9.31 -7.24
C VAL A 408 -18.99 -8.06 -8.12
N LEU A 409 -17.82 -7.86 -8.74
CA LEU A 409 -17.57 -6.70 -9.61
C LEU A 409 -18.56 -6.63 -10.77
N TRP A 410 -18.78 -7.74 -11.47
CA TRP A 410 -19.73 -7.80 -12.59
C TRP A 410 -21.17 -7.62 -12.15
N THR A 411 -21.51 -8.12 -10.97
CA THR A 411 -22.89 -8.03 -10.43
C THR A 411 -23.18 -6.62 -9.93
N PHE A 412 -22.32 -6.04 -9.14
CA PHE A 412 -22.61 -4.78 -8.41
C PHE A 412 -22.26 -3.54 -9.22
N VAL A 413 -21.16 -3.52 -9.97
CA VAL A 413 -20.76 -2.32 -10.72
C VAL A 413 -21.64 -2.14 -11.95
N ARG A 414 -22.26 -0.97 -12.02
CA ARG A 414 -23.01 -0.51 -13.20
C ARG A 414 -22.46 0.83 -13.66
N ALA A 415 -22.34 1.01 -14.97
CA ALA A 415 -22.08 2.33 -15.52
C ALA A 415 -23.24 3.24 -15.08
N SER A 416 -22.93 4.25 -14.30
CA SER A 416 -23.90 5.31 -14.02
C SER A 416 -24.23 5.93 -15.38
N GLY A 417 -25.51 5.87 -15.79
CA GLY A 417 -25.98 6.65 -16.93
C GLY A 417 -25.70 8.11 -16.58
N THR A 418 -24.62 8.68 -17.11
CA THR A 418 -24.43 10.12 -17.09
C THR A 418 -25.65 10.71 -17.78
N PRO A 419 -26.38 11.64 -17.15
CA PRO A 419 -27.28 12.48 -17.92
C PRO A 419 -26.35 13.13 -18.96
N LYS A 420 -26.58 12.84 -20.23
CA LYS A 420 -26.02 13.65 -21.31
C LYS A 420 -26.50 15.07 -21.01
N THR A 421 -25.60 15.90 -20.52
CA THR A 421 -25.82 17.35 -20.54
C THR A 421 -26.02 17.72 -21.99
N ALA A 422 -27.26 18.07 -22.31
CA ALA A 422 -27.62 18.71 -23.55
C ALA A 422 -26.89 20.03 -23.73
#